data_4492be379d0633381540deb1df7dc0c7
#
_entry.id   4492be379d0633381540deb1df7dc0c7
#
_cell.length_a   1.000
_cell.length_b   1.000
_cell.length_c   1.000
_cell.angle_alpha   90.00
_cell.angle_beta   90.00
_cell.angle_gamma   90.00
#
_symmetry.space_group_name_H-M   'P 1'
#
loop_
_entity.id
_entity.type
_entity.pdbx_description
1 polymer ?
#
loop_
_entity_poly.entity_id
_entity_poly.type
_entity_poly.pdbx_seq_one_letter_code
_entity_poly.pdbx_strand_id
1 'polypeptide(L)'
;MNSRDTNRSLRKTRALDQGRESFQKQAWSAVFSQLSAADKEAPLEPEDLVLLTQAALLTGREADGVDLLARVHQSFLNRGDVHNAARYAFWLGFTLLQTGESAKASGWLSRASRLLEAQPDCVEKGYLLLPTGYGAFNAGDAETAHGAMAEAAALGKRFADKDLVVLGLQGQGRALIRQGEISSGLTLLDEAMVAVMAGDVSPLSSGAIYCSVLDACGEILDLQRAQEWTSALEKWCASQPDLVPYRGHCLVRRAELLQLRGAWSDALEWAERAIEWLSRPAAKAVRGEALYQIGEVHRLRGKFTEADEAYQLTSQCCLVPGPGLAQLRLAQGQVEAAKVAIHELLGVVQTPGPRARVLDAFVEIALADNDVAAARQAAEELAGIAARQEILFFRGLSNRSLGAVLLAEDDARAALVELSQSRAIWFQLEAPYEAARVQILIALAFRRLGEEENARLELTAARQRFKTLGAAADVSRVDLLLVKDTTNSGVPLTTRELQVLKLVASGITNRAIGDRLNISEKTVARHLSNIFTKLDLPSRSAATAYAYDHSLI
;
A
#
# COMPACT_ATOMS: atom_id res chain seq x y z
N MET A 1 -22.03 -13.56 60.63
CA MET A 1 -21.62 -12.99 59.28
C MET A 1 -21.68 -11.47 59.40
N ASN A 2 -20.55 -10.78 59.29
CA ASN A 2 -20.42 -9.36 59.61
C ASN A 2 -21.11 -8.51 58.50
N SER A 3 -21.86 -7.47 58.82
CA SER A 3 -22.55 -6.55 57.89
C SER A 3 -21.61 -6.01 56.80
N ARG A 4 -20.30 -5.94 57.08
CA ARG A 4 -19.25 -5.55 56.09
C ARG A 4 -19.02 -6.63 55.04
N ASP A 5 -19.07 -7.92 55.41
CA ASP A 5 -18.84 -9.03 54.47
C ASP A 5 -20.04 -9.21 53.52
N THR A 6 -21.25 -9.01 54.04
CA THR A 6 -22.48 -9.04 53.22
C THR A 6 -22.50 -7.90 52.20
N ASN A 7 -22.09 -6.70 52.61
CA ASN A 7 -22.04 -5.52 51.71
C ASN A 7 -20.95 -5.68 50.66
N ARG A 8 -19.81 -6.29 50.98
CA ARG A 8 -18.71 -6.61 50.05
C ARG A 8 -19.15 -7.65 49.02
N SER A 9 -19.84 -8.72 49.45
CA SER A 9 -20.37 -9.75 48.56
C SER A 9 -21.40 -9.19 47.58
N LEU A 10 -22.32 -8.33 48.03
CA LEU A 10 -23.31 -7.68 47.17
C LEU A 10 -22.68 -6.75 46.12
N ARG A 11 -21.65 -6.00 46.50
CA ARG A 11 -20.90 -5.13 45.57
C ARG A 11 -20.20 -5.95 44.49
N LYS A 12 -19.54 -7.07 44.88
CA LYS A 12 -18.89 -7.97 43.93
C LYS A 12 -19.90 -8.53 42.93
N THR A 13 -21.00 -9.10 43.40
CA THR A 13 -22.04 -9.70 42.55
C THR A 13 -22.58 -8.67 41.55
N ARG A 14 -22.92 -7.46 42.01
CA ARG A 14 -23.40 -6.39 41.13
C ARG A 14 -22.36 -6.01 40.06
N ALA A 15 -21.08 -5.88 40.42
CA ALA A 15 -20.02 -5.54 39.50
C ALA A 15 -19.76 -6.66 38.47
N LEU A 16 -19.88 -7.94 38.86
CA LEU A 16 -19.80 -9.09 37.96
C LEU A 16 -20.94 -9.09 36.94
N ASP A 17 -22.18 -8.93 37.39
CA ASP A 17 -23.35 -8.94 36.50
C ASP A 17 -23.27 -7.79 35.49
N GLN A 18 -22.91 -6.59 35.95
CA GLN A 18 -22.69 -5.45 35.08
C GLN A 18 -21.55 -5.69 34.10
N GLY A 19 -20.43 -6.28 34.53
CA GLY A 19 -19.30 -6.61 33.68
C GLY A 19 -19.65 -7.59 32.58
N ARG A 20 -20.41 -8.64 32.87
CA ARG A 20 -20.90 -9.63 31.92
C ARG A 20 -21.89 -9.02 30.92
N GLU A 21 -22.80 -8.16 31.39
CA GLU A 21 -23.73 -7.42 30.51
C GLU A 21 -22.99 -6.47 29.57
N SER A 22 -22.01 -5.74 30.11
CA SER A 22 -21.16 -4.85 29.30
C SER A 22 -20.36 -5.62 28.27
N PHE A 23 -19.91 -6.84 28.58
CA PHE A 23 -19.22 -7.72 27.63
C PHE A 23 -20.11 -8.11 26.45
N GLN A 24 -21.35 -8.46 26.69
CA GLN A 24 -22.33 -8.76 25.62
C GLN A 24 -22.58 -7.55 24.72
N LYS A 25 -22.49 -6.33 25.28
CA LYS A 25 -22.63 -5.06 24.55
C LYS A 25 -21.32 -4.58 23.90
N GLN A 26 -20.24 -5.34 24.06
CA GLN A 26 -18.90 -4.98 23.55
C GLN A 26 -18.39 -3.60 24.07
N ALA A 27 -18.82 -3.19 25.25
CA ALA A 27 -18.40 -1.97 25.92
C ALA A 27 -17.13 -2.23 26.77
N TRP A 28 -15.99 -2.40 26.10
CA TRP A 28 -14.76 -2.95 26.67
C TRP A 28 -14.20 -2.18 27.86
N SER A 29 -14.23 -0.84 27.82
CA SER A 29 -13.79 -0.01 28.95
C SER A 29 -14.67 -0.20 30.19
N ALA A 30 -15.97 -0.36 29.99
CA ALA A 30 -16.90 -0.65 31.08
C ALA A 30 -16.66 -2.07 31.65
N VAL A 31 -16.46 -3.08 30.80
CA VAL A 31 -16.07 -4.44 31.22
C VAL A 31 -14.82 -4.39 32.09
N PHE A 32 -13.75 -3.74 31.59
CA PHE A 32 -12.50 -3.65 32.33
C PHE A 32 -12.70 -2.98 33.71
N SER A 33 -13.40 -1.86 33.75
CA SER A 33 -13.64 -1.12 35.00
C SER A 33 -14.44 -1.93 36.01
N GLN A 34 -15.53 -2.56 35.57
CA GLN A 34 -16.47 -3.29 36.43
C GLN A 34 -15.87 -4.60 36.96
N LEU A 35 -15.25 -5.40 36.08
CA LEU A 35 -14.60 -6.64 36.48
C LEU A 35 -13.34 -6.41 37.33
N SER A 36 -12.57 -5.35 37.05
CA SER A 36 -11.44 -4.96 37.92
C SER A 36 -11.90 -4.52 39.30
N ALA A 37 -13.06 -3.86 39.40
CA ALA A 37 -13.65 -3.53 40.70
C ALA A 37 -14.10 -4.79 41.47
N ALA A 38 -14.70 -5.75 40.77
CA ALA A 38 -15.08 -7.04 41.35
C ALA A 38 -13.87 -7.85 41.84
N ASP A 39 -12.78 -7.86 41.04
CA ASP A 39 -11.53 -8.55 41.34
C ASP A 39 -10.82 -8.00 42.60
N LYS A 40 -10.90 -6.68 42.82
CA LYS A 40 -10.38 -6.02 44.03
C LYS A 40 -11.15 -6.42 45.30
N GLU A 41 -12.44 -6.71 45.18
CA GLU A 41 -13.25 -7.17 46.32
C GLU A 41 -12.94 -8.63 46.68
N ALA A 42 -12.83 -9.52 45.70
CA ALA A 42 -12.34 -10.88 45.86
C ALA A 42 -11.91 -11.44 44.49
N PRO A 43 -10.93 -12.37 44.44
CA PRO A 43 -10.45 -12.95 43.17
C PRO A 43 -11.60 -13.42 42.29
N LEU A 44 -11.48 -13.17 40.99
CA LEU A 44 -12.45 -13.62 39.99
C LEU A 44 -12.31 -15.12 39.72
N GLU A 45 -13.41 -15.74 39.35
CA GLU A 45 -13.40 -17.06 38.76
C GLU A 45 -12.73 -17.02 37.37
N PRO A 46 -12.11 -18.12 36.88
CA PRO A 46 -11.35 -18.11 35.63
C PRO A 46 -12.14 -17.58 34.44
N GLU A 47 -13.44 -17.87 34.34
CA GLU A 47 -14.31 -17.44 33.26
C GLU A 47 -14.47 -15.91 33.22
N ASP A 48 -14.69 -15.27 34.38
CA ASP A 48 -14.78 -13.82 34.51
C ASP A 48 -13.40 -13.14 34.33
N LEU A 49 -12.35 -13.84 34.79
CA LEU A 49 -10.97 -13.36 34.56
C LEU A 49 -10.60 -13.36 33.06
N VAL A 50 -11.13 -14.31 32.29
CA VAL A 50 -11.01 -14.33 30.81
C VAL A 50 -11.67 -13.11 30.20
N LEU A 51 -12.88 -12.74 30.61
CA LEU A 51 -13.58 -11.55 30.12
C LEU A 51 -12.81 -10.28 30.45
N LEU A 52 -12.27 -10.18 31.66
CA LEU A 52 -11.41 -9.06 32.07
C LEU A 52 -10.13 -8.97 31.18
N THR A 53 -9.51 -10.11 30.91
CA THR A 53 -8.31 -10.20 30.09
C THR A 53 -8.59 -9.72 28.66
N GLN A 54 -9.67 -10.19 28.05
CA GLN A 54 -10.08 -9.75 26.72
C GLN A 54 -10.34 -8.25 26.67
N ALA A 55 -11.04 -7.71 27.67
CA ALA A 55 -11.30 -6.28 27.78
C ALA A 55 -10.01 -5.45 27.94
N ALA A 56 -9.03 -5.95 28.71
CA ALA A 56 -7.72 -5.31 28.85
C ALA A 56 -7.00 -5.23 27.49
N LEU A 57 -6.92 -6.34 26.77
CA LEU A 57 -6.27 -6.40 25.46
C LEU A 57 -6.99 -5.52 24.42
N LEU A 58 -8.32 -5.59 24.34
CA LEU A 58 -9.12 -4.82 23.38
C LEU A 58 -9.14 -3.30 23.67
N THR A 59 -8.91 -2.89 24.93
CA THR A 59 -8.73 -1.47 25.30
C THR A 59 -7.26 -1.03 25.27
N GLY A 60 -6.37 -1.92 24.77
CA GLY A 60 -4.95 -1.62 24.60
C GLY A 60 -4.16 -1.50 25.90
N ARG A 61 -4.60 -2.15 26.96
CA ARG A 61 -3.91 -2.28 28.25
C ARG A 61 -3.01 -3.52 28.22
N GLU A 62 -1.99 -3.49 27.38
CA GLU A 62 -1.14 -4.66 27.09
C GLU A 62 -0.46 -5.24 28.32
N ALA A 63 0.10 -4.38 29.20
CA ALA A 63 0.76 -4.83 30.43
C ALA A 63 -0.23 -5.53 31.37
N ASP A 64 -1.41 -4.92 31.59
CA ASP A 64 -2.47 -5.53 32.37
C ASP A 64 -2.94 -6.86 31.73
N GLY A 65 -3.03 -6.90 30.39
CA GLY A 65 -3.42 -8.09 29.62
C GLY A 65 -2.44 -9.24 29.80
N VAL A 66 -1.14 -8.98 29.76
CA VAL A 66 -0.07 -9.98 29.99
C VAL A 66 -0.16 -10.56 31.41
N ASP A 67 -0.30 -9.69 32.43
CA ASP A 67 -0.43 -10.13 33.82
C ASP A 67 -1.72 -10.94 34.03
N LEU A 68 -2.81 -10.50 33.43
CA LEU A 68 -4.10 -11.21 33.50
C LEU A 68 -4.04 -12.58 32.80
N LEU A 69 -3.40 -12.69 31.62
CA LEU A 69 -3.18 -13.97 30.93
C LEU A 69 -2.44 -14.98 31.83
N ALA A 70 -1.38 -14.52 32.51
CA ALA A 70 -0.64 -15.38 33.46
C ALA A 70 -1.53 -15.85 34.61
N ARG A 71 -2.39 -14.96 35.14
CA ARG A 71 -3.36 -15.29 36.20
C ARG A 71 -4.44 -16.27 35.73
N VAL A 72 -4.97 -16.09 34.52
CA VAL A 72 -5.94 -17.02 33.90
C VAL A 72 -5.32 -18.40 33.76
N HIS A 73 -4.11 -18.49 33.17
CA HIS A 73 -3.37 -19.74 33.09
C HIS A 73 -3.24 -20.44 34.43
N GLN A 74 -2.79 -19.74 35.47
CA GLN A 74 -2.59 -20.31 36.79
C GLN A 74 -3.91 -20.73 37.45
N SER A 75 -4.99 -19.99 37.22
CA SER A 75 -6.31 -20.29 37.77
C SER A 75 -6.90 -21.58 37.19
N PHE A 76 -6.80 -21.81 35.88
CA PHE A 76 -7.19 -23.06 35.23
C PHE A 76 -6.29 -24.22 35.65
N LEU A 77 -4.98 -23.98 35.77
CA LEU A 77 -4.04 -25.01 36.25
C LEU A 77 -4.39 -25.47 37.68
N ASN A 78 -4.75 -24.55 38.57
CA ASN A 78 -5.16 -24.87 39.94
C ASN A 78 -6.47 -25.67 39.99
N ARG A 79 -7.34 -25.56 39.01
CA ARG A 79 -8.55 -26.35 38.84
C ARG A 79 -8.32 -27.73 38.20
N GLY A 80 -7.10 -27.98 37.69
CA GLY A 80 -6.78 -29.19 36.93
C GLY A 80 -7.29 -29.17 35.49
N ASP A 81 -7.77 -28.02 34.99
CA ASP A 81 -8.17 -27.82 33.60
C ASP A 81 -6.93 -27.55 32.73
N VAL A 82 -6.29 -28.65 32.33
CA VAL A 82 -5.03 -28.61 31.56
C VAL A 82 -5.22 -27.98 30.20
N HIS A 83 -6.36 -28.18 29.54
CA HIS A 83 -6.64 -27.66 28.19
C HIS A 83 -6.70 -26.13 28.20
N ASN A 84 -7.56 -25.56 29.07
CA ASN A 84 -7.63 -24.11 29.19
C ASN A 84 -6.31 -23.51 29.73
N ALA A 85 -5.65 -24.18 30.68
CA ALA A 85 -4.33 -23.72 31.13
C ALA A 85 -3.33 -23.64 29.98
N ALA A 86 -3.28 -24.63 29.06
CA ALA A 86 -2.43 -24.61 27.90
C ALA A 86 -2.83 -23.52 26.89
N ARG A 87 -4.13 -23.31 26.65
CA ARG A 87 -4.66 -22.26 25.78
C ARG A 87 -4.21 -20.87 26.21
N TYR A 88 -4.31 -20.56 27.52
CA TYR A 88 -3.91 -19.24 28.02
C TYR A 88 -2.40 -19.09 28.17
N ALA A 89 -1.62 -20.17 28.34
CA ALA A 89 -0.17 -20.15 28.18
C ALA A 89 0.24 -19.84 26.72
N PHE A 90 -0.48 -20.42 25.74
CA PHE A 90 -0.30 -20.10 24.32
C PHE A 90 -0.57 -18.60 24.05
N TRP A 91 -1.74 -18.08 24.44
CA TRP A 91 -2.08 -16.68 24.20
C TRP A 91 -1.10 -15.71 24.86
N LEU A 92 -0.60 -16.05 26.06
CA LEU A 92 0.45 -15.26 26.73
C LEU A 92 1.76 -15.28 25.92
N GLY A 93 2.20 -16.46 25.48
CA GLY A 93 3.38 -16.59 24.65
C GLY A 93 3.23 -15.84 23.31
N PHE A 94 2.06 -15.95 22.67
CA PHE A 94 1.76 -15.27 21.41
C PHE A 94 1.73 -13.74 21.54
N THR A 95 1.14 -13.22 22.62
CA THR A 95 1.15 -11.78 22.93
C THR A 95 2.56 -11.27 23.18
N LEU A 96 3.39 -12.01 23.92
CA LEU A 96 4.79 -11.66 24.15
C LEU A 96 5.65 -11.68 22.87
N LEU A 97 5.35 -12.56 21.90
CA LEU A 97 5.99 -12.51 20.58
C LEU A 97 5.71 -11.19 19.86
N GLN A 98 4.47 -10.73 19.90
CA GLN A 98 4.07 -9.46 19.25
C GLN A 98 4.72 -8.24 19.90
N THR A 99 5.02 -8.29 21.22
CA THR A 99 5.72 -7.21 21.93
C THR A 99 7.26 -7.31 21.86
N GLY A 100 7.79 -8.33 21.15
CA GLY A 100 9.24 -8.52 20.96
C GLY A 100 9.96 -9.21 22.13
N GLU A 101 9.23 -9.75 23.13
CA GLU A 101 9.78 -10.46 24.29
C GLU A 101 10.01 -11.94 23.99
N SER A 102 10.80 -12.24 22.95
CA SER A 102 10.95 -13.58 22.35
C SER A 102 11.38 -14.68 23.34
N ALA A 103 12.25 -14.37 24.30
CA ALA A 103 12.70 -15.37 25.28
C ALA A 103 11.58 -15.79 26.24
N LYS A 104 10.80 -14.84 26.75
CA LYS A 104 9.64 -15.14 27.59
C LYS A 104 8.56 -15.86 26.80
N ALA A 105 8.29 -15.41 25.57
CA ALA A 105 7.33 -16.05 24.67
C ALA A 105 7.66 -17.52 24.42
N SER A 106 8.91 -17.84 24.08
CA SER A 106 9.39 -19.22 23.89
C SER A 106 9.16 -20.07 25.15
N GLY A 107 9.43 -19.51 26.34
CA GLY A 107 9.19 -20.19 27.60
C GLY A 107 7.72 -20.55 27.83
N TRP A 108 6.80 -19.64 27.53
CA TRP A 108 5.36 -19.87 27.68
C TRP A 108 4.81 -20.85 26.64
N LEU A 109 5.25 -20.76 25.38
CA LEU A 109 4.87 -21.72 24.32
C LEU A 109 5.36 -23.12 24.64
N SER A 110 6.60 -23.28 25.12
CA SER A 110 7.14 -24.54 25.59
C SER A 110 6.35 -25.10 26.79
N ARG A 111 5.90 -24.24 27.70
CA ARG A 111 5.04 -24.65 28.82
C ARG A 111 3.69 -25.17 28.32
N ALA A 112 3.06 -24.46 27.37
CA ALA A 112 1.80 -24.91 26.77
C ALA A 112 1.97 -26.27 26.06
N SER A 113 3.04 -26.46 25.29
CA SER A 113 3.36 -27.74 24.64
C SER A 113 3.49 -28.87 25.65
N ARG A 114 4.29 -28.70 26.72
CA ARG A 114 4.46 -29.74 27.75
C ARG A 114 3.17 -30.12 28.44
N LEU A 115 2.25 -29.18 28.67
CA LEU A 115 0.94 -29.49 29.27
C LEU A 115 0.10 -30.43 28.38
N LEU A 116 0.32 -30.38 27.05
CA LEU A 116 -0.46 -31.13 26.08
C LEU A 116 0.25 -32.43 25.59
N GLU A 117 1.50 -32.68 26.00
CA GLU A 117 2.27 -33.86 25.55
C GLU A 117 1.52 -35.19 25.85
N ALA A 118 0.97 -35.32 27.05
CA ALA A 118 0.26 -36.53 27.46
C ALA A 118 -1.25 -36.49 27.16
N GLN A 119 -1.75 -35.40 26.59
CA GLN A 119 -3.16 -35.25 26.28
C GLN A 119 -3.50 -35.86 24.92
N PRO A 120 -4.71 -36.42 24.71
CA PRO A 120 -5.20 -36.80 23.41
C PRO A 120 -5.25 -35.60 22.46
N ASP A 121 -5.58 -35.83 21.20
CA ASP A 121 -5.82 -34.72 20.26
C ASP A 121 -6.88 -33.78 20.80
N CYS A 122 -6.55 -32.50 20.76
CA CYS A 122 -7.39 -31.41 21.24
C CYS A 122 -7.16 -30.14 20.41
N VAL A 123 -8.07 -29.18 20.52
CA VAL A 123 -8.00 -27.93 19.78
C VAL A 123 -6.77 -27.09 20.13
N GLU A 124 -6.29 -27.18 21.38
CA GLU A 124 -5.12 -26.43 21.87
C GLU A 124 -3.83 -26.84 21.15
N LYS A 125 -3.71 -28.10 20.71
CA LYS A 125 -2.59 -28.52 19.86
C LYS A 125 -2.59 -27.78 18.51
N GLY A 126 -3.78 -27.48 17.98
CA GLY A 126 -3.92 -26.67 16.78
C GLY A 126 -3.46 -25.21 16.97
N TYR A 127 -3.75 -24.62 18.12
CA TYR A 127 -3.24 -23.27 18.43
C TYR A 127 -1.71 -23.23 18.48
N LEU A 128 -1.05 -24.30 18.96
CA LEU A 128 0.42 -24.39 19.00
C LEU A 128 1.08 -24.48 17.60
N LEU A 129 0.33 -24.77 16.56
CA LEU A 129 0.83 -24.71 15.17
C LEU A 129 0.93 -23.26 14.64
N LEU A 130 0.13 -22.32 15.16
CA LEU A 130 0.14 -20.94 14.68
C LEU A 130 1.51 -20.26 14.83
N PRO A 131 2.22 -20.29 15.97
CA PRO A 131 3.57 -19.75 16.07
C PRO A 131 4.57 -20.39 15.09
N THR A 132 4.45 -21.70 14.84
CA THR A 132 5.28 -22.40 13.85
C THR A 132 5.02 -21.87 12.45
N GLY A 133 3.74 -21.75 12.07
CA GLY A 133 3.34 -21.22 10.77
C GLY A 133 3.77 -19.76 10.57
N TYR A 134 3.56 -18.89 11.56
CA TYR A 134 4.00 -17.49 11.49
C TYR A 134 5.53 -17.36 11.50
N GLY A 135 6.23 -18.20 12.27
CA GLY A 135 7.69 -18.26 12.28
C GLY A 135 8.27 -18.65 10.93
N ALA A 136 7.74 -19.70 10.31
CA ALA A 136 8.11 -20.15 8.96
C ALA A 136 7.81 -19.07 7.91
N PHE A 137 6.63 -18.45 7.98
CA PHE A 137 6.25 -17.35 7.11
C PHE A 137 7.24 -16.18 7.18
N ASN A 138 7.64 -15.77 8.39
CA ASN A 138 8.61 -14.69 8.58
C ASN A 138 10.02 -15.07 8.16
N ALA A 139 10.37 -16.36 8.22
CA ALA A 139 11.63 -16.89 7.70
C ALA A 139 11.66 -17.07 6.18
N GLY A 140 10.53 -16.83 5.49
CA GLY A 140 10.39 -17.01 4.04
C GLY A 140 10.08 -18.45 3.60
N ASP A 141 9.87 -19.38 4.54
CA ASP A 141 9.47 -20.77 4.27
C ASP A 141 7.93 -20.85 4.17
N ALA A 142 7.43 -20.49 2.99
CA ALA A 142 5.99 -20.45 2.73
C ALA A 142 5.36 -21.86 2.68
N GLU A 143 6.11 -22.91 2.36
CA GLU A 143 5.61 -24.28 2.31
C GLU A 143 5.34 -24.82 3.73
N THR A 144 6.31 -24.71 4.63
CA THR A 144 6.12 -25.05 6.05
C THR A 144 5.03 -24.22 6.68
N ALA A 145 4.97 -22.91 6.37
CA ALA A 145 3.90 -22.03 6.86
C ALA A 145 2.52 -22.52 6.42
N HIS A 146 2.34 -22.83 5.14
CA HIS A 146 1.09 -23.35 4.60
C HIS A 146 0.67 -24.66 5.29
N GLY A 147 1.59 -25.62 5.41
CA GLY A 147 1.33 -26.92 6.04
C GLY A 147 0.87 -26.78 7.49
N ALA A 148 1.58 -26.00 8.30
CA ALA A 148 1.21 -25.76 9.71
C ALA A 148 -0.15 -25.08 9.85
N MET A 149 -0.45 -24.10 9.01
CA MET A 149 -1.73 -23.39 9.03
C MET A 149 -2.90 -24.26 8.53
N ALA A 150 -2.64 -25.16 7.56
CA ALA A 150 -3.63 -26.12 7.08
C ALA A 150 -4.00 -27.13 8.17
N GLU A 151 -3.00 -27.64 8.90
CA GLU A 151 -3.23 -28.54 10.03
C GLU A 151 -3.98 -27.85 11.17
N ALA A 152 -3.63 -26.59 11.48
CA ALA A 152 -4.35 -25.78 12.46
C ALA A 152 -5.83 -25.62 12.08
N ALA A 153 -6.14 -25.27 10.83
CA ALA A 153 -7.51 -25.16 10.33
C ALA A 153 -8.26 -26.50 10.39
N ALA A 154 -7.59 -27.62 10.06
CA ALA A 154 -8.19 -28.96 10.12
C ALA A 154 -8.56 -29.35 11.56
N LEU A 155 -7.68 -29.07 12.53
CA LEU A 155 -7.98 -29.28 13.95
C LEU A 155 -9.12 -28.37 14.42
N GLY A 156 -9.12 -27.10 13.99
CA GLY A 156 -10.23 -26.18 14.27
C GLY A 156 -11.57 -26.73 13.77
N LYS A 157 -11.64 -27.22 12.53
CA LYS A 157 -12.83 -27.86 11.96
C LYS A 157 -13.26 -29.10 12.75
N ARG A 158 -12.30 -29.96 13.12
CA ARG A 158 -12.56 -31.20 13.86
C ARG A 158 -13.16 -30.93 15.25
N PHE A 159 -12.71 -29.89 15.93
CA PHE A 159 -13.15 -29.53 17.28
C PHE A 159 -14.17 -28.39 17.31
N ALA A 160 -14.66 -27.95 16.16
CA ALA A 160 -15.65 -26.87 16.00
C ALA A 160 -15.21 -25.53 16.62
N ASP A 161 -13.90 -25.24 16.61
CA ASP A 161 -13.32 -23.96 17.07
C ASP A 161 -13.20 -23.01 15.87
N LYS A 162 -14.14 -22.07 15.77
CA LYS A 162 -14.22 -21.14 14.64
C LYS A 162 -13.01 -20.20 14.53
N ASP A 163 -12.49 -19.73 15.68
CA ASP A 163 -11.31 -18.87 15.71
C ASP A 163 -10.10 -19.56 15.07
N LEU A 164 -9.83 -20.81 15.47
CA LEU A 164 -8.70 -21.56 14.94
C LEU A 164 -8.85 -21.88 13.45
N VAL A 165 -10.08 -22.19 13.00
CA VAL A 165 -10.36 -22.38 11.56
C VAL A 165 -9.97 -21.14 10.78
N VAL A 166 -10.46 -19.97 11.19
CA VAL A 166 -10.30 -18.73 10.43
C VAL A 166 -8.85 -18.23 10.50
N LEU A 167 -8.18 -18.34 11.66
CA LEU A 167 -6.75 -18.05 11.77
C LEU A 167 -5.91 -18.96 10.86
N GLY A 168 -6.25 -20.24 10.80
CA GLY A 168 -5.57 -21.18 9.88
C GLY A 168 -5.82 -20.86 8.41
N LEU A 169 -7.07 -20.54 8.00
CA LEU A 169 -7.40 -20.12 6.62
C LEU A 169 -6.62 -18.86 6.22
N GLN A 170 -6.60 -17.86 7.10
CA GLN A 170 -5.86 -16.62 6.89
C GLN A 170 -4.36 -16.88 6.71
N GLY A 171 -3.77 -17.73 7.57
CA GLY A 171 -2.35 -18.10 7.46
C GLY A 171 -2.02 -18.86 6.18
N GLN A 172 -2.87 -19.82 5.77
CA GLN A 172 -2.75 -20.52 4.49
C GLN A 172 -2.82 -19.56 3.32
N GLY A 173 -3.81 -18.67 3.31
CA GLY A 173 -3.98 -17.68 2.25
C GLY A 173 -2.73 -16.81 2.06
N ARG A 174 -2.15 -16.33 3.14
CA ARG A 174 -0.90 -15.56 3.09
C ARG A 174 0.29 -16.38 2.59
N ALA A 175 0.40 -17.65 3.01
CA ALA A 175 1.46 -18.53 2.55
C ALA A 175 1.37 -18.81 1.05
N LEU A 176 0.16 -19.07 0.51
CA LEU A 176 -0.07 -19.24 -0.92
C LEU A 176 0.29 -18.00 -1.73
N ILE A 177 -0.06 -16.81 -1.24
CA ILE A 177 0.34 -15.54 -1.87
C ILE A 177 1.87 -15.45 -1.99
N ARG A 178 2.60 -15.84 -0.94
CA ARG A 178 4.07 -15.86 -0.96
C ARG A 178 4.65 -16.91 -1.90
N GLN A 179 3.94 -18.02 -2.13
CA GLN A 179 4.30 -19.05 -3.14
C GLN A 179 3.98 -18.59 -4.57
N GLY A 180 3.30 -17.47 -4.75
CA GLY A 180 2.88 -16.95 -6.05
C GLY A 180 1.48 -17.40 -6.48
N GLU A 181 0.80 -18.22 -5.67
CA GLU A 181 -0.57 -18.69 -5.91
C GLU A 181 -1.59 -17.66 -5.39
N ILE A 182 -1.58 -16.46 -5.97
CA ILE A 182 -2.32 -15.32 -5.45
C ILE A 182 -3.82 -15.56 -5.46
N SER A 183 -4.39 -16.08 -6.54
CA SER A 183 -5.82 -16.30 -6.66
C SER A 183 -6.34 -17.27 -5.59
N SER A 184 -5.65 -18.39 -5.39
CA SER A 184 -5.98 -19.38 -4.36
C SER A 184 -5.87 -18.77 -2.96
N GLY A 185 -4.79 -18.01 -2.72
CA GLY A 185 -4.55 -17.35 -1.45
C GLY A 185 -5.61 -16.31 -1.11
N LEU A 186 -6.00 -15.47 -2.08
CA LEU A 186 -7.05 -14.47 -1.92
C LEU A 186 -8.42 -15.10 -1.64
N THR A 187 -8.74 -16.23 -2.26
CA THR A 187 -10.00 -16.96 -1.98
C THR A 187 -10.09 -17.37 -0.50
N LEU A 188 -8.99 -17.85 0.09
CA LEU A 188 -8.97 -18.22 1.52
C LEU A 188 -9.05 -16.99 2.42
N LEU A 189 -8.44 -15.88 2.04
CA LEU A 189 -8.53 -14.62 2.79
C LEU A 189 -9.95 -14.05 2.73
N ASP A 190 -10.61 -14.10 1.58
CA ASP A 190 -12.00 -13.66 1.43
C ASP A 190 -12.95 -14.54 2.26
N GLU A 191 -12.74 -15.88 2.29
CA GLU A 191 -13.50 -16.81 3.16
C GLU A 191 -13.31 -16.46 4.65
N ALA A 192 -12.08 -16.19 5.08
CA ALA A 192 -11.77 -15.77 6.44
C ALA A 192 -12.51 -14.46 6.80
N MET A 193 -12.54 -13.49 5.88
CA MET A 193 -13.22 -12.21 6.09
C MET A 193 -14.74 -12.34 6.16
N VAL A 194 -15.33 -13.23 5.36
CA VAL A 194 -16.77 -13.53 5.46
C VAL A 194 -17.13 -14.07 6.85
N ALA A 195 -16.34 -14.97 7.42
CA ALA A 195 -16.57 -15.49 8.77
C ALA A 195 -16.42 -14.39 9.84
N VAL A 196 -15.45 -13.49 9.70
CA VAL A 196 -15.29 -12.32 10.59
C VAL A 196 -16.52 -11.41 10.53
N MET A 197 -17.00 -11.08 9.31
CA MET A 197 -18.17 -10.23 9.11
C MET A 197 -19.48 -10.85 9.61
N ALA A 198 -19.60 -12.17 9.57
CA ALA A 198 -20.72 -12.90 10.13
C ALA A 198 -20.75 -12.89 11.67
N GLY A 199 -19.68 -12.41 12.32
CA GLY A 199 -19.56 -12.42 13.80
C GLY A 199 -19.25 -13.81 14.37
N ASP A 200 -18.75 -14.72 13.54
CA ASP A 200 -18.42 -16.09 13.93
C ASP A 200 -17.12 -16.20 14.73
N VAL A 201 -16.31 -15.16 14.72
CA VAL A 201 -14.94 -15.10 15.26
C VAL A 201 -14.88 -14.13 16.44
N SER A 202 -14.07 -14.46 17.44
CA SER A 202 -13.89 -13.58 18.62
C SER A 202 -13.30 -12.21 18.23
N PRO A 203 -13.57 -11.13 18.98
CA PRO A 203 -13.08 -9.79 18.65
C PRO A 203 -11.55 -9.68 18.55
N LEU A 204 -10.79 -10.43 19.37
CA LEU A 204 -9.33 -10.46 19.30
C LEU A 204 -8.84 -11.08 17.99
N SER A 205 -9.38 -12.23 17.61
CA SER A 205 -9.05 -12.90 16.36
C SER A 205 -9.53 -12.10 15.16
N SER A 206 -10.74 -11.52 15.22
CA SER A 206 -11.28 -10.66 14.15
C SER A 206 -10.34 -9.50 13.79
N GLY A 207 -9.88 -8.77 14.80
CA GLY A 207 -8.98 -7.65 14.57
C GLY A 207 -7.62 -8.08 13.99
N ALA A 208 -7.06 -9.20 14.46
CA ALA A 208 -5.82 -9.75 13.92
C ALA A 208 -5.98 -10.19 12.44
N ILE A 209 -7.12 -10.79 12.10
CA ILE A 209 -7.44 -11.22 10.73
C ILE A 209 -7.60 -10.00 9.81
N TYR A 210 -8.33 -8.96 10.22
CA TYR A 210 -8.44 -7.71 9.46
C TYR A 210 -7.09 -7.13 9.11
N CYS A 211 -6.21 -6.96 10.12
CA CYS A 211 -4.86 -6.43 9.88
C CYS A 211 -4.08 -7.29 8.89
N SER A 212 -4.09 -8.60 9.09
CA SER A 212 -3.34 -9.54 8.25
C SER A 212 -3.82 -9.58 6.80
N VAL A 213 -5.14 -9.50 6.57
CA VAL A 213 -5.72 -9.46 5.22
C VAL A 213 -5.38 -8.13 4.53
N LEU A 214 -5.46 -7.02 5.24
CA LEU A 214 -5.05 -5.71 4.70
C LEU A 214 -3.56 -5.66 4.36
N ASP A 215 -2.71 -6.28 5.19
CA ASP A 215 -1.28 -6.41 4.87
C ASP A 215 -1.06 -7.25 3.61
N ALA A 216 -1.78 -8.36 3.47
CA ALA A 216 -1.73 -9.18 2.25
C ALA A 216 -2.14 -8.37 1.01
N CYS A 217 -3.25 -7.63 1.08
CA CYS A 217 -3.67 -6.75 -0.02
C CYS A 217 -2.62 -5.67 -0.35
N GLY A 218 -1.96 -5.11 0.68
CA GLY A 218 -0.87 -4.16 0.49
C GLY A 218 0.39 -4.79 -0.11
N GLU A 219 0.75 -6.02 0.29
CA GLU A 219 1.88 -6.77 -0.25
C GLU A 219 1.73 -7.05 -1.76
N ILE A 220 0.50 -7.33 -2.21
CA ILE A 220 0.21 -7.61 -3.62
C ILE A 220 -0.36 -6.41 -4.38
N LEU A 221 -0.58 -5.28 -3.72
CA LEU A 221 -1.15 -4.06 -4.30
C LEU A 221 -2.57 -4.27 -4.90
N ASP A 222 -3.37 -5.15 -4.30
CA ASP A 222 -4.79 -5.30 -4.64
C ASP A 222 -5.60 -4.17 -3.97
N LEU A 223 -5.67 -3.05 -4.64
CA LEU A 223 -6.29 -1.82 -4.13
C LEU A 223 -7.80 -1.94 -3.96
N GLN A 224 -8.46 -2.74 -4.79
CA GLN A 224 -9.91 -2.94 -4.71
C GLN A 224 -10.26 -3.67 -3.41
N ARG A 225 -9.64 -4.82 -3.16
CA ARG A 225 -9.84 -5.56 -1.91
C ARG A 225 -9.39 -4.76 -0.69
N ALA A 226 -8.25 -4.09 -0.77
CA ALA A 226 -7.78 -3.23 0.31
C ALA A 226 -8.82 -2.18 0.70
N GLN A 227 -9.51 -1.56 -0.26
CA GLN A 227 -10.57 -0.61 -0.01
C GLN A 227 -11.81 -1.26 0.63
N GLU A 228 -12.27 -2.38 0.10
CA GLU A 228 -13.44 -3.10 0.62
C GLU A 228 -13.21 -3.50 2.07
N TRP A 229 -12.09 -4.13 2.38
CA TRP A 229 -11.76 -4.59 3.72
C TRP A 229 -11.40 -3.47 4.70
N THR A 230 -10.78 -2.37 4.23
CA THR A 230 -10.57 -1.17 5.06
C THR A 230 -11.91 -0.56 5.46
N SER A 231 -12.87 -0.47 4.54
CA SER A 231 -14.21 0.02 4.83
C SER A 231 -14.97 -0.88 5.82
N ALA A 232 -14.81 -2.21 5.69
CA ALA A 232 -15.39 -3.17 6.63
C ALA A 232 -14.77 -3.05 8.03
N LEU A 233 -13.43 -2.94 8.12
CA LEU A 233 -12.72 -2.72 9.39
C LEU A 233 -13.14 -1.41 10.06
N GLU A 234 -13.32 -0.34 9.29
CA GLU A 234 -13.77 0.96 9.82
C GLU A 234 -15.15 0.85 10.47
N LYS A 235 -16.10 0.18 9.79
CA LYS A 235 -17.44 -0.08 10.34
C LYS A 235 -17.37 -0.92 11.60
N TRP A 236 -16.55 -1.97 11.59
CA TRP A 236 -16.35 -2.82 12.76
C TRP A 236 -15.73 -2.05 13.93
N CYS A 237 -14.69 -1.22 13.71
CA CYS A 237 -14.12 -0.36 14.75
C CYS A 237 -15.11 0.70 15.25
N ALA A 238 -15.98 1.24 14.39
CA ALA A 238 -17.00 2.22 14.76
C ALA A 238 -18.08 1.59 15.66
N SER A 239 -18.41 0.31 15.46
CA SER A 239 -19.34 -0.43 16.33
C SER A 239 -18.77 -0.71 17.72
N GLN A 240 -17.47 -0.54 17.93
CA GLN A 240 -16.76 -0.81 19.18
C GLN A 240 -15.90 0.42 19.57
N PRO A 241 -16.50 1.45 20.16
CA PRO A 241 -15.82 2.75 20.36
C PRO A 241 -14.58 2.68 21.26
N ASP A 242 -14.53 1.70 22.16
CA ASP A 242 -13.41 1.50 23.11
C ASP A 242 -12.27 0.65 22.55
N LEU A 243 -12.43 0.10 21.34
CA LEU A 243 -11.42 -0.73 20.70
C LEU A 243 -10.20 0.11 20.32
N VAL A 244 -9.01 -0.29 20.77
CA VAL A 244 -7.76 0.46 20.55
C VAL A 244 -6.78 -0.25 19.59
N PRO A 245 -6.51 -1.57 19.69
CA PRO A 245 -5.33 -2.17 19.05
C PRO A 245 -5.28 -2.08 17.53
N TYR A 246 -6.39 -2.20 16.84
CA TYR A 246 -6.42 -2.36 15.37
C TYR A 246 -6.66 -1.06 14.60
N ARG A 247 -6.94 0.04 15.28
CA ARG A 247 -7.26 1.34 14.63
C ARG A 247 -6.08 1.92 13.87
N GLY A 248 -4.87 1.81 14.40
CA GLY A 248 -3.68 2.37 13.76
C GLY A 248 -3.42 1.80 12.37
N HIS A 249 -3.49 0.48 12.21
CA HIS A 249 -3.34 -0.20 10.93
C HIS A 249 -4.38 0.24 9.89
N CYS A 250 -5.66 0.30 10.30
CA CYS A 250 -6.75 0.77 9.45
C CYS A 250 -6.46 2.19 8.91
N LEU A 251 -6.01 3.09 9.78
CA LEU A 251 -5.73 4.47 9.43
C LEU A 251 -4.58 4.59 8.41
N VAL A 252 -3.51 3.78 8.58
CA VAL A 252 -2.38 3.75 7.63
C VAL A 252 -2.81 3.27 6.25
N ARG A 253 -3.54 2.14 6.18
CA ARG A 253 -4.04 1.62 4.89
C ARG A 253 -5.01 2.58 4.21
N ARG A 254 -5.85 3.27 4.98
CA ARG A 254 -6.71 4.33 4.46
C ARG A 254 -5.91 5.51 3.91
N ALA A 255 -4.86 5.94 4.61
CA ALA A 255 -3.97 6.99 4.13
C ALA A 255 -3.31 6.62 2.79
N GLU A 256 -2.86 5.37 2.64
CA GLU A 256 -2.27 4.86 1.39
C GLU A 256 -3.27 4.91 0.23
N LEU A 257 -4.51 4.45 0.44
CA LEU A 257 -5.57 4.49 -0.59
C LEU A 257 -5.93 5.93 -0.98
N LEU A 258 -6.07 6.83 -0.02
CA LEU A 258 -6.36 8.24 -0.25
C LEU A 258 -5.23 8.95 -1.00
N GLN A 259 -3.97 8.63 -0.65
CA GLN A 259 -2.79 9.15 -1.35
C GLN A 259 -2.81 8.75 -2.83
N LEU A 260 -3.09 7.49 -3.14
CA LEU A 260 -3.17 7.01 -4.52
C LEU A 260 -4.30 7.70 -5.31
N ARG A 261 -5.46 7.94 -4.68
CA ARG A 261 -6.62 8.62 -5.27
C ARG A 261 -6.47 10.13 -5.38
N GLY A 262 -5.35 10.68 -4.90
CA GLY A 262 -5.08 12.10 -4.95
C GLY A 262 -5.76 12.94 -3.86
N ALA A 263 -6.43 12.32 -2.89
CA ALA A 263 -6.98 12.97 -1.71
C ALA A 263 -5.87 13.21 -0.64
N TRP A 264 -4.84 13.95 -1.01
CA TRP A 264 -3.59 14.06 -0.24
C TRP A 264 -3.74 14.77 1.11
N SER A 265 -4.68 15.69 1.23
CA SER A 265 -4.95 16.35 2.52
C SER A 265 -5.54 15.36 3.52
N ASP A 266 -6.50 14.57 3.08
CA ASP A 266 -7.13 13.54 3.91
C ASP A 266 -6.11 12.43 4.23
N ALA A 267 -5.26 12.04 3.25
CA ALA A 267 -4.21 11.07 3.47
C ALA A 267 -3.25 11.47 4.59
N LEU A 268 -2.84 12.75 4.64
CA LEU A 268 -2.01 13.29 5.73
C LEU A 268 -2.74 13.22 7.07
N GLU A 269 -3.98 13.71 7.13
CA GLU A 269 -4.78 13.68 8.36
C GLU A 269 -4.89 12.26 8.93
N TRP A 270 -5.19 11.28 8.07
CA TRP A 270 -5.31 9.89 8.51
C TRP A 270 -3.97 9.27 8.94
N ALA A 271 -2.86 9.60 8.27
CA ALA A 271 -1.53 9.15 8.67
C ALA A 271 -1.07 9.78 10.00
N GLU A 272 -1.33 11.06 10.22
CA GLU A 272 -1.04 11.75 11.48
C GLU A 272 -1.87 11.18 12.64
N ARG A 273 -3.16 10.96 12.42
CA ARG A 273 -4.02 10.27 13.40
C ARG A 273 -3.54 8.86 13.72
N ALA A 274 -3.01 8.13 12.72
CA ALA A 274 -2.41 6.82 12.97
C ALA A 274 -1.22 6.92 13.93
N ILE A 275 -0.35 7.92 13.79
CA ILE A 275 0.80 8.14 14.68
C ILE A 275 0.35 8.39 16.13
N GLU A 276 -0.71 9.16 16.35
CA GLU A 276 -1.26 9.42 17.68
C GLU A 276 -1.71 8.12 18.37
N TRP A 277 -2.36 7.22 17.63
CA TRP A 277 -2.80 5.91 18.14
C TRP A 277 -1.66 4.90 18.31
N LEU A 278 -0.55 5.07 17.55
CA LEU A 278 0.60 4.16 17.50
C LEU A 278 1.77 4.61 18.38
N SER A 279 1.53 5.43 19.37
CA SER A 279 2.57 5.96 20.29
C SER A 279 3.24 4.90 21.20
N ARG A 280 2.89 3.61 21.04
CA ARG A 280 3.40 2.49 21.84
C ARG A 280 4.59 1.79 21.19
N PRO A 281 5.52 1.21 22.00
CA PRO A 281 6.71 0.52 21.46
C PRO A 281 6.39 -0.64 20.52
N ALA A 282 5.33 -1.42 20.80
CA ALA A 282 4.92 -2.56 19.98
C ALA A 282 4.42 -2.18 18.58
N ALA A 283 3.99 -0.94 18.37
CA ALA A 283 3.49 -0.44 17.11
C ALA A 283 4.56 0.24 16.23
N LYS A 284 5.85 0.04 16.54
CA LYS A 284 6.96 0.76 15.88
C LYS A 284 6.98 0.60 14.36
N ALA A 285 6.74 -0.61 13.86
CA ALA A 285 6.72 -0.88 12.41
C ALA A 285 5.56 -0.13 11.72
N VAL A 286 4.34 -0.24 12.24
CA VAL A 286 3.15 0.43 11.67
C VAL A 286 3.27 1.96 11.75
N ARG A 287 3.89 2.46 12.82
CA ARG A 287 4.23 3.89 12.92
C ARG A 287 5.21 4.30 11.83
N GLY A 288 6.20 3.45 11.51
CA GLY A 288 7.11 3.67 10.38
C GLY A 288 6.37 3.76 9.05
N GLU A 289 5.36 2.91 8.83
CA GLU A 289 4.52 2.97 7.63
C GLU A 289 3.70 4.27 7.56
N ALA A 290 3.13 4.73 8.67
CA ALA A 290 2.42 6.01 8.71
C ALA A 290 3.35 7.19 8.37
N LEU A 291 4.56 7.22 8.93
CA LEU A 291 5.58 8.22 8.63
C LEU A 291 6.02 8.17 7.17
N TYR A 292 6.14 6.96 6.59
CA TYR A 292 6.44 6.79 5.18
C TYR A 292 5.34 7.40 4.30
N GLN A 293 4.06 7.20 4.63
CA GLN A 293 2.94 7.80 3.89
C GLN A 293 2.95 9.33 3.96
N ILE A 294 3.28 9.91 5.11
CA ILE A 294 3.49 11.36 5.25
C ILE A 294 4.61 11.84 4.32
N GLY A 295 5.74 11.13 4.30
CA GLY A 295 6.85 11.42 3.41
C GLY A 295 6.46 11.38 1.94
N GLU A 296 5.72 10.35 1.52
CA GLU A 296 5.21 10.22 0.15
C GLU A 296 4.32 11.39 -0.25
N VAL A 297 3.35 11.78 0.59
CA VAL A 297 2.48 12.91 0.27
C VAL A 297 3.26 14.22 0.19
N HIS A 298 4.21 14.47 1.08
CA HIS A 298 5.07 15.65 1.02
C HIS A 298 5.95 15.65 -0.25
N ARG A 299 6.54 14.52 -0.62
CA ARG A 299 7.31 14.35 -1.85
C ARG A 299 6.46 14.68 -3.09
N LEU A 300 5.25 14.11 -3.18
CA LEU A 300 4.32 14.35 -4.28
C LEU A 300 3.86 15.82 -4.39
N ARG A 301 3.76 16.52 -3.26
CA ARG A 301 3.47 17.96 -3.22
C ARG A 301 4.67 18.85 -3.54
N GLY A 302 5.87 18.28 -3.67
CA GLY A 302 7.12 19.03 -3.86
C GLY A 302 7.69 19.66 -2.59
N LYS A 303 7.20 19.25 -1.40
CA LYS A 303 7.69 19.66 -0.09
C LYS A 303 8.85 18.74 0.32
N PHE A 304 10.00 18.95 -0.30
CA PHE A 304 11.11 18.00 -0.23
C PHE A 304 11.79 17.93 1.14
N THR A 305 11.80 19.04 1.88
CA THR A 305 12.38 19.07 3.24
C THR A 305 11.53 18.24 4.21
N GLU A 306 10.22 18.47 4.21
CA GLU A 306 9.27 17.74 5.05
C GLU A 306 9.23 16.24 4.69
N ALA A 307 9.39 15.93 3.39
CA ALA A 307 9.49 14.54 2.94
C ALA A 307 10.74 13.85 3.49
N ASP A 308 11.90 14.53 3.45
CA ASP A 308 13.16 13.98 3.95
C ASP A 308 13.11 13.74 5.47
N GLU A 309 12.58 14.69 6.23
CA GLU A 309 12.34 14.53 7.68
C GLU A 309 11.46 13.32 8.00
N ALA A 310 10.36 13.15 7.27
CA ALA A 310 9.46 12.01 7.45
C ALA A 310 10.14 10.67 7.14
N TYR A 311 10.95 10.59 6.07
CA TYR A 311 11.71 9.38 5.76
C TYR A 311 12.83 9.08 6.77
N GLN A 312 13.47 10.08 7.34
CA GLN A 312 14.43 9.90 8.44
C GLN A 312 13.74 9.30 9.68
N LEU A 313 12.56 9.80 10.05
CA LEU A 313 11.76 9.24 11.13
C LEU A 313 11.30 7.80 10.83
N THR A 314 10.96 7.49 9.57
CA THR A 314 10.64 6.13 9.12
C THR A 314 11.81 5.18 9.39
N SER A 315 13.03 5.58 9.05
CA SER A 315 14.25 4.78 9.29
C SER A 315 14.49 4.52 10.79
N GLN A 316 14.19 5.48 11.66
CA GLN A 316 14.25 5.29 13.11
C GLN A 316 13.26 4.24 13.63
N CYS A 317 12.20 3.96 12.87
CA CYS A 317 11.25 2.89 13.13
C CYS A 317 11.71 1.52 12.60
N CYS A 318 12.97 1.38 12.14
CA CYS A 318 13.53 0.17 11.52
C CYS A 318 12.82 -0.24 10.22
N LEU A 319 12.19 0.70 9.53
CA LEU A 319 11.61 0.52 8.22
C LEU A 319 12.46 1.26 7.17
N VAL A 320 12.81 0.57 6.09
CA VAL A 320 13.53 1.21 4.98
C VAL A 320 12.55 2.07 4.18
N PRO A 321 12.79 3.39 4.03
CA PRO A 321 11.86 4.31 3.36
C PRO A 321 11.98 4.22 1.82
N GLY A 322 11.70 3.08 1.27
CA GLY A 322 11.86 2.84 -0.16
C GLY A 322 10.55 2.50 -0.88
N PRO A 323 10.45 2.85 -2.17
CA PRO A 323 11.40 3.59 -3.03
C PRO A 323 11.30 5.13 -2.93
N GLY A 324 10.44 5.67 -2.06
CA GLY A 324 10.14 7.09 -1.96
C GLY A 324 11.38 7.97 -1.72
N LEU A 325 12.32 7.53 -0.86
CA LEU A 325 13.56 8.27 -0.63
C LEU A 325 14.41 8.37 -1.90
N ALA A 326 14.56 7.29 -2.67
CA ALA A 326 15.31 7.30 -3.92
C ALA A 326 14.66 8.24 -4.95
N GLN A 327 13.33 8.20 -5.06
CA GLN A 327 12.58 9.12 -5.93
C GLN A 327 12.67 10.58 -5.45
N LEU A 328 12.73 10.83 -4.14
CA LEU A 328 12.98 12.17 -3.60
C LEU A 328 14.35 12.69 -4.05
N ARG A 329 15.41 11.89 -3.94
CA ARG A 329 16.76 12.26 -4.40
C ARG A 329 16.78 12.56 -5.90
N LEU A 330 16.07 11.74 -6.70
CA LEU A 330 15.92 11.98 -8.13
C LEU A 330 15.20 13.32 -8.42
N ALA A 331 14.11 13.60 -7.71
CA ALA A 331 13.36 14.86 -7.86
C ALA A 331 14.18 16.09 -7.47
N GLN A 332 15.14 15.94 -6.56
CA GLN A 332 16.12 16.97 -6.19
C GLN A 332 17.29 17.10 -7.20
N GLY A 333 17.32 16.29 -8.26
CA GLY A 333 18.42 16.25 -9.23
C GLY A 333 19.67 15.50 -8.75
N GLN A 334 19.59 14.79 -7.62
CA GLN A 334 20.69 14.05 -7.01
C GLN A 334 20.73 12.60 -7.53
N VAL A 335 21.04 12.41 -8.83
CA VAL A 335 20.95 11.11 -9.51
C VAL A 335 21.82 10.05 -8.83
N GLU A 336 23.07 10.37 -8.46
CA GLU A 336 23.97 9.41 -7.80
C GLU A 336 23.44 8.96 -6.42
N ALA A 337 22.87 9.87 -5.61
CA ALA A 337 22.27 9.51 -4.35
C ALA A 337 21.01 8.63 -4.53
N ALA A 338 20.22 8.91 -5.58
CA ALA A 338 19.07 8.09 -5.95
C ALA A 338 19.50 6.67 -6.35
N LYS A 339 20.59 6.52 -7.13
CA LYS A 339 21.16 5.23 -7.51
C LYS A 339 21.58 4.40 -6.30
N VAL A 340 22.34 4.99 -5.37
CA VAL A 340 22.75 4.30 -4.15
C VAL A 340 21.54 3.78 -3.37
N ALA A 341 20.58 4.65 -3.10
CA ALA A 341 19.38 4.30 -2.32
C ALA A 341 18.53 3.20 -2.98
N ILE A 342 18.39 3.22 -4.31
CA ILE A 342 17.56 2.22 -5.01
C ILE A 342 18.28 0.87 -5.13
N HIS A 343 19.61 0.83 -5.27
CA HIS A 343 20.37 -0.41 -5.31
C HIS A 343 20.37 -1.14 -3.96
N GLU A 344 20.43 -0.42 -2.85
CA GLU A 344 20.27 -1.02 -1.52
C GLU A 344 18.92 -1.73 -1.39
N LEU A 345 17.84 -1.11 -1.89
CA LEU A 345 16.51 -1.69 -1.89
C LEU A 345 16.41 -2.94 -2.79
N LEU A 346 16.98 -2.92 -3.98
CA LEU A 346 16.99 -4.06 -4.89
C LEU A 346 17.66 -5.29 -4.28
N GLY A 347 18.66 -5.10 -3.41
CA GLY A 347 19.36 -6.16 -2.71
C GLY A 347 18.53 -6.85 -1.62
N VAL A 348 17.60 -6.13 -0.98
CA VAL A 348 16.86 -6.64 0.18
C VAL A 348 15.40 -6.94 -0.10
N VAL A 349 14.77 -6.27 -1.07
CA VAL A 349 13.34 -6.41 -1.35
C VAL A 349 13.11 -7.53 -2.36
N GLN A 350 12.53 -8.65 -1.89
CA GLN A 350 12.27 -9.83 -2.73
C GLN A 350 10.77 -10.10 -2.93
N THR A 351 9.90 -9.60 -2.04
CA THR A 351 8.45 -9.79 -2.16
C THR A 351 7.90 -9.08 -3.39
N PRO A 352 7.02 -9.72 -4.20
CA PRO A 352 6.60 -9.23 -5.51
C PRO A 352 6.05 -7.81 -5.52
N GLY A 353 5.18 -7.44 -4.56
CA GLY A 353 4.56 -6.12 -4.51
C GLY A 353 5.55 -4.98 -4.26
N PRO A 354 6.28 -4.98 -3.14
CA PRO A 354 7.33 -4.00 -2.90
C PRO A 354 8.40 -4.01 -3.99
N ARG A 355 8.78 -5.19 -4.52
CA ARG A 355 9.78 -5.31 -5.60
C ARG A 355 9.32 -4.64 -6.89
N ALA A 356 8.05 -4.77 -7.25
CA ALA A 356 7.48 -4.10 -8.42
C ALA A 356 7.58 -2.56 -8.32
N ARG A 357 7.31 -1.99 -7.15
CA ARG A 357 7.48 -0.54 -6.91
C ARG A 357 8.95 -0.11 -6.97
N VAL A 358 9.86 -0.95 -6.45
CA VAL A 358 11.31 -0.68 -6.50
C VAL A 358 11.84 -0.74 -7.93
N LEU A 359 11.42 -1.74 -8.71
CA LEU A 359 11.82 -1.87 -10.13
C LEU A 359 11.32 -0.70 -10.98
N ASP A 360 10.07 -0.26 -10.79
CA ASP A 360 9.54 0.89 -11.50
C ASP A 360 10.32 2.18 -11.18
N ALA A 361 10.64 2.41 -9.91
CA ALA A 361 11.48 3.55 -9.50
C ALA A 361 12.92 3.41 -10.04
N PHE A 362 13.46 2.19 -10.06
CA PHE A 362 14.78 1.94 -10.63
C PHE A 362 14.82 2.26 -12.13
N VAL A 363 13.81 1.86 -12.90
CA VAL A 363 13.71 2.22 -14.33
C VAL A 363 13.78 3.74 -14.52
N GLU A 364 13.05 4.51 -13.73
CA GLU A 364 13.05 5.97 -13.79
C GLU A 364 14.46 6.55 -13.50
N ILE A 365 15.13 6.04 -12.47
CA ILE A 365 16.47 6.48 -12.05
C ILE A 365 17.52 6.07 -13.09
N ALA A 366 17.48 4.84 -13.61
CA ALA A 366 18.42 4.36 -14.62
C ALA A 366 18.30 5.15 -15.93
N LEU A 367 17.07 5.46 -16.36
CA LEU A 367 16.83 6.32 -17.52
C LEU A 367 17.33 7.75 -17.30
N ALA A 368 17.24 8.29 -16.09
CA ALA A 368 17.80 9.61 -15.75
C ALA A 368 19.34 9.61 -15.77
N ASP A 369 19.97 8.47 -15.53
CA ASP A 369 21.42 8.24 -15.64
C ASP A 369 21.86 7.83 -17.05
N ASN A 370 20.94 7.74 -18.01
CA ASN A 370 21.15 7.23 -19.38
C ASN A 370 21.58 5.75 -19.45
N ASP A 371 21.36 4.95 -18.41
CA ASP A 371 21.58 3.51 -18.42
C ASP A 371 20.33 2.76 -18.91
N VAL A 372 20.13 2.83 -20.24
CA VAL A 372 18.97 2.21 -20.89
C VAL A 372 18.99 0.68 -20.76
N ALA A 373 20.17 0.08 -20.72
CA ALA A 373 20.31 -1.38 -20.61
C ALA A 373 19.84 -1.89 -19.25
N ALA A 374 20.25 -1.25 -18.16
CA ALA A 374 19.77 -1.58 -16.82
C ALA A 374 18.27 -1.31 -16.66
N ALA A 375 17.76 -0.20 -17.23
CA ALA A 375 16.34 0.11 -17.25
C ALA A 375 15.52 -0.98 -17.97
N ARG A 376 16.01 -1.48 -19.11
CA ARG A 376 15.39 -2.56 -19.88
C ARG A 376 15.30 -3.85 -19.05
N GLN A 377 16.38 -4.27 -18.43
CA GLN A 377 16.41 -5.47 -17.60
C GLN A 377 15.40 -5.38 -16.44
N ALA A 378 15.33 -4.24 -15.78
CA ALA A 378 14.37 -4.04 -14.68
C ALA A 378 12.91 -4.02 -15.17
N ALA A 379 12.63 -3.39 -16.33
CA ALA A 379 11.30 -3.40 -16.93
C ALA A 379 10.85 -4.81 -17.32
N GLU A 380 11.76 -5.65 -17.84
CA GLU A 380 11.49 -7.05 -18.16
C GLU A 380 11.23 -7.91 -16.91
N GLU A 381 11.99 -7.71 -15.83
CA GLU A 381 11.73 -8.35 -14.54
C GLU A 381 10.34 -7.96 -14.01
N LEU A 382 10.00 -6.66 -14.07
CA LEU A 382 8.68 -6.15 -13.67
C LEU A 382 7.55 -6.74 -14.54
N ALA A 383 7.76 -6.87 -15.85
CA ALA A 383 6.81 -7.52 -16.75
C ALA A 383 6.60 -9.00 -16.39
N GLY A 384 7.66 -9.70 -16.00
CA GLY A 384 7.56 -11.07 -15.49
C GLY A 384 6.75 -11.18 -14.20
N ILE A 385 6.85 -10.20 -13.29
CA ILE A 385 6.01 -10.14 -12.08
C ILE A 385 4.55 -9.90 -12.48
N ALA A 386 4.31 -8.92 -13.35
CA ALA A 386 2.96 -8.54 -13.78
C ALA A 386 2.23 -9.68 -14.52
N ALA A 387 2.96 -10.46 -15.33
CA ALA A 387 2.40 -11.59 -16.07
C ALA A 387 1.98 -12.77 -15.15
N ARG A 388 2.71 -12.97 -14.04
CA ARG A 388 2.40 -14.07 -13.11
C ARG A 388 1.25 -13.73 -12.15
N GLN A 389 0.95 -12.47 -11.91
CA GLN A 389 0.11 -12.07 -10.77
C GLN A 389 -1.24 -11.45 -11.14
N GLU A 390 -1.55 -11.28 -12.41
CA GLU A 390 -2.83 -10.77 -12.94
C GLU A 390 -3.42 -9.52 -12.23
N ILE A 391 -2.59 -8.77 -11.48
CA ILE A 391 -2.99 -7.60 -10.71
C ILE A 391 -2.85 -6.34 -11.57
N LEU A 392 -3.91 -5.56 -11.67
CA LEU A 392 -3.96 -4.36 -12.50
C LEU A 392 -2.85 -3.35 -12.15
N PHE A 393 -2.54 -3.19 -10.86
CA PHE A 393 -1.51 -2.27 -10.41
C PHE A 393 -0.12 -2.64 -10.99
N PHE A 394 0.26 -3.92 -10.95
CA PHE A 394 1.53 -4.38 -11.53
C PHE A 394 1.57 -4.18 -13.04
N ARG A 395 0.47 -4.45 -13.72
CA ARG A 395 0.36 -4.20 -15.17
C ARG A 395 0.48 -2.71 -15.49
N GLY A 396 -0.11 -1.84 -14.68
CA GLY A 396 0.01 -0.39 -14.81
C GLY A 396 1.46 0.09 -14.69
N LEU A 397 2.20 -0.40 -13.67
CA LEU A 397 3.63 -0.11 -13.49
C LEU A 397 4.46 -0.66 -14.65
N SER A 398 4.26 -1.94 -15.00
CA SER A 398 5.02 -2.62 -16.05
C SER A 398 4.89 -1.92 -17.40
N ASN A 399 3.66 -1.61 -17.81
CA ASN A 399 3.41 -0.96 -19.09
C ASN A 399 4.00 0.48 -19.11
N ARG A 400 3.97 1.19 -17.97
CA ARG A 400 4.64 2.50 -17.87
C ARG A 400 6.15 2.38 -18.01
N SER A 401 6.77 1.48 -17.26
CA SER A 401 8.21 1.26 -17.26
C SER A 401 8.70 0.80 -18.63
N LEU A 402 8.01 -0.15 -19.26
CA LEU A 402 8.34 -0.63 -20.61
C LEU A 402 8.18 0.48 -21.66
N GLY A 403 7.09 1.25 -21.58
CA GLY A 403 6.88 2.40 -22.46
C GLY A 403 7.94 3.48 -22.31
N ALA A 404 8.43 3.74 -21.09
CA ALA A 404 9.53 4.67 -20.86
C ALA A 404 10.85 4.18 -21.46
N VAL A 405 11.15 2.89 -21.33
CA VAL A 405 12.35 2.28 -21.94
C VAL A 405 12.26 2.31 -23.46
N LEU A 406 11.13 1.92 -24.06
CA LEU A 406 10.94 1.99 -25.52
C LEU A 406 11.11 3.41 -26.06
N LEU A 407 10.70 4.43 -25.32
CA LEU A 407 10.97 5.83 -25.66
C LEU A 407 12.47 6.16 -25.67
N ALA A 408 13.23 5.64 -24.72
CA ALA A 408 14.66 5.84 -24.65
C ALA A 408 15.41 5.11 -25.77
N GLU A 409 14.85 3.99 -26.26
CA GLU A 409 15.32 3.22 -27.41
C GLU A 409 14.84 3.76 -28.76
N ASP A 410 14.16 4.91 -28.75
CA ASP A 410 13.62 5.61 -29.93
C ASP A 410 12.45 4.88 -30.65
N ASP A 411 11.84 3.88 -30.02
CA ASP A 411 10.61 3.22 -30.52
C ASP A 411 9.35 3.86 -29.95
N ALA A 412 9.05 5.07 -30.41
CA ALA A 412 7.90 5.84 -29.94
C ALA A 412 6.55 5.19 -30.27
N ARG A 413 6.46 4.36 -31.32
CA ARG A 413 5.21 3.68 -31.68
C ARG A 413 4.88 2.55 -30.72
N ALA A 414 5.83 1.69 -30.41
CA ALA A 414 5.65 0.64 -29.41
C ALA A 414 5.41 1.25 -28.03
N ALA A 415 6.12 2.32 -27.67
CA ALA A 415 5.92 3.05 -26.43
C ALA A 415 4.47 3.55 -26.26
N LEU A 416 3.84 4.10 -27.31
CA LEU A 416 2.45 4.57 -27.25
C LEU A 416 1.46 3.43 -26.95
N VAL A 417 1.71 2.22 -27.44
CA VAL A 417 0.86 1.06 -27.15
C VAL A 417 0.88 0.75 -25.66
N GLU A 418 2.07 0.58 -25.10
CA GLU A 418 2.26 0.25 -23.68
C GLU A 418 1.74 1.38 -22.76
N LEU A 419 2.08 2.62 -23.06
CA LEU A 419 1.66 3.79 -22.28
C LEU A 419 0.13 4.00 -22.32
N SER A 420 -0.52 3.72 -23.46
CA SER A 420 -1.97 3.83 -23.57
C SER A 420 -2.68 2.79 -22.69
N GLN A 421 -2.17 1.56 -22.63
CA GLN A 421 -2.67 0.52 -21.73
C GLN A 421 -2.44 0.91 -20.26
N SER A 422 -1.24 1.39 -19.92
CA SER A 422 -0.93 1.88 -18.58
C SER A 422 -1.91 2.98 -18.14
N ARG A 423 -2.15 3.98 -19.00
CA ARG A 423 -3.10 5.06 -18.74
C ARG A 423 -4.51 4.55 -18.47
N ALA A 424 -5.00 3.61 -19.26
CA ALA A 424 -6.33 3.01 -19.08
C ALA A 424 -6.45 2.32 -17.71
N ILE A 425 -5.41 1.59 -17.30
CA ILE A 425 -5.34 0.93 -15.99
C ILE A 425 -5.39 1.95 -14.86
N TRP A 426 -4.60 3.04 -14.94
CA TRP A 426 -4.59 4.06 -13.88
C TRP A 426 -5.91 4.82 -13.77
N PHE A 427 -6.65 4.99 -14.86
CA PHE A 427 -8.02 5.50 -14.80
C PHE A 427 -8.98 4.52 -14.13
N GLN A 428 -8.87 3.23 -14.45
CA GLN A 428 -9.68 2.20 -13.79
C GLN A 428 -9.42 2.10 -12.29
N LEU A 429 -8.16 2.31 -11.86
CA LEU A 429 -7.74 2.31 -10.45
C LEU A 429 -7.99 3.65 -9.75
N GLU A 430 -8.55 4.64 -10.43
CA GLU A 430 -8.77 5.99 -9.89
C GLU A 430 -7.48 6.63 -9.34
N ALA A 431 -6.34 6.43 -10.02
CA ALA A 431 -5.02 6.93 -9.65
C ALA A 431 -4.59 8.12 -10.51
N PRO A 432 -5.11 9.33 -10.26
CA PRO A 432 -4.95 10.48 -11.15
C PRO A 432 -3.50 10.95 -11.28
N TYR A 433 -2.68 10.82 -10.23
CA TYR A 433 -1.27 11.17 -10.28
C TYR A 433 -0.50 10.27 -11.23
N GLU A 434 -0.68 8.95 -11.12
CA GLU A 434 -0.02 7.98 -11.99
C GLU A 434 -0.47 8.13 -13.45
N ALA A 435 -1.76 8.39 -13.67
CA ALA A 435 -2.29 8.69 -15.00
C ALA A 435 -1.62 9.95 -15.61
N ALA A 436 -1.40 11.00 -14.82
CA ALA A 436 -0.73 12.22 -15.27
C ALA A 436 0.75 11.98 -15.59
N ARG A 437 1.46 11.14 -14.83
CA ARG A 437 2.85 10.73 -15.14
C ARG A 437 2.93 10.03 -16.50
N VAL A 438 2.00 9.10 -16.77
CA VAL A 438 1.93 8.40 -18.08
C VAL A 438 1.61 9.37 -19.21
N GLN A 439 0.77 10.38 -19.01
CA GLN A 439 0.45 11.37 -20.02
C GLN A 439 1.68 12.19 -20.45
N ILE A 440 2.62 12.47 -19.55
CA ILE A 440 3.91 13.10 -19.93
C ILE A 440 4.67 12.20 -20.90
N LEU A 441 4.76 10.89 -20.61
CA LEU A 441 5.47 9.94 -21.48
C LEU A 441 4.79 9.81 -22.84
N ILE A 442 3.45 9.77 -22.90
CA ILE A 442 2.67 9.77 -24.13
C ILE A 442 2.96 11.04 -24.94
N ALA A 443 3.03 12.20 -24.30
CA ALA A 443 3.37 13.45 -24.97
C ALA A 443 4.79 13.43 -25.57
N LEU A 444 5.76 12.86 -24.83
CA LEU A 444 7.12 12.68 -25.34
C LEU A 444 7.16 11.73 -26.55
N ALA A 445 6.33 10.66 -26.55
CA ALA A 445 6.20 9.76 -27.69
C ALA A 445 5.62 10.47 -28.91
N PHE A 446 4.56 11.27 -28.75
CA PHE A 446 4.01 12.08 -29.84
C PHE A 446 5.02 13.05 -30.40
N ARG A 447 5.86 13.68 -29.58
CA ARG A 447 6.96 14.54 -30.05
C ARG A 447 7.96 13.80 -30.90
N ARG A 448 8.37 12.59 -30.49
CA ARG A 448 9.26 11.75 -31.29
C ARG A 448 8.68 11.41 -32.66
N LEU A 449 7.36 11.32 -32.77
CA LEU A 449 6.63 11.07 -34.01
C LEU A 449 6.33 12.35 -34.82
N GLY A 450 6.69 13.53 -34.30
CA GLY A 450 6.40 14.83 -34.94
C GLY A 450 4.95 15.30 -34.77
N GLU A 451 4.20 14.69 -33.87
CA GLU A 451 2.79 14.99 -33.56
C GLU A 451 2.67 16.02 -32.44
N GLU A 452 3.18 17.23 -32.65
CA GLU A 452 3.33 18.23 -31.59
C GLU A 452 1.99 18.71 -30.98
N GLU A 453 0.93 18.80 -31.81
CA GLU A 453 -0.41 19.18 -31.32
C GLU A 453 -0.94 18.15 -30.30
N ASN A 454 -0.78 16.85 -30.59
CA ASN A 454 -1.16 15.77 -29.67
C ASN A 454 -0.30 15.80 -28.40
N ALA A 455 0.99 16.04 -28.53
CA ALA A 455 1.90 16.18 -27.40
C ALA A 455 1.47 17.33 -26.47
N ARG A 456 1.14 18.50 -27.03
CA ARG A 456 0.69 19.66 -26.27
C ARG A 456 -0.65 19.41 -25.56
N LEU A 457 -1.58 18.70 -26.19
CA LEU A 457 -2.85 18.32 -25.56
C LEU A 457 -2.62 17.42 -24.33
N GLU A 458 -1.78 16.40 -24.44
CA GLU A 458 -1.46 15.50 -23.33
C GLU A 458 -0.71 16.22 -22.19
N LEU A 459 0.26 17.08 -22.50
CA LEU A 459 0.95 17.90 -21.50
C LEU A 459 0.00 18.86 -20.79
N THR A 460 -0.93 19.48 -21.52
CA THR A 460 -1.92 20.39 -20.92
C THR A 460 -2.85 19.62 -19.98
N ALA A 461 -3.29 18.43 -20.36
CA ALA A 461 -4.12 17.57 -19.53
C ALA A 461 -3.37 17.08 -18.28
N ALA A 462 -2.11 16.67 -18.41
CA ALA A 462 -1.25 16.28 -17.28
C ALA A 462 -1.05 17.45 -16.30
N ARG A 463 -0.72 18.63 -16.83
CA ARG A 463 -0.57 19.88 -16.05
C ARG A 463 -1.81 20.18 -15.20
N GLN A 464 -2.99 20.11 -15.83
CA GLN A 464 -4.25 20.37 -15.11
C GLN A 464 -4.47 19.36 -13.98
N ARG A 465 -4.19 18.08 -14.19
CA ARG A 465 -4.29 17.05 -13.15
C ARG A 465 -3.32 17.30 -12.00
N PHE A 466 -2.04 17.57 -12.29
CA PHE A 466 -1.05 17.90 -11.26
C PHE A 466 -1.43 19.16 -10.47
N LYS A 467 -1.98 20.19 -11.15
CA LYS A 467 -2.46 21.40 -10.50
C LYS A 467 -3.63 21.10 -9.54
N THR A 468 -4.59 20.28 -9.96
CA THR A 468 -5.71 19.84 -9.12
C THR A 468 -5.26 19.06 -7.89
N LEU A 469 -4.21 18.23 -8.03
CA LEU A 469 -3.62 17.45 -6.95
C LEU A 469 -2.71 18.26 -6.02
N GLY A 470 -2.25 19.44 -6.45
CA GLY A 470 -1.26 20.23 -5.72
C GLY A 470 0.18 19.73 -5.90
N ALA A 471 0.49 19.00 -6.98
CA ALA A 471 1.83 18.51 -7.34
C ALA A 471 2.68 19.62 -7.96
N ALA A 472 3.14 20.57 -7.15
CA ALA A 472 3.79 21.79 -7.63
C ALA A 472 5.07 21.54 -8.44
N ALA A 473 5.87 20.57 -8.04
CA ALA A 473 7.12 20.20 -8.74
C ALA A 473 6.82 19.65 -10.14
N ASP A 474 5.79 18.78 -10.28
CA ASP A 474 5.40 18.22 -11.56
C ASP A 474 4.75 19.26 -12.48
N VAL A 475 3.97 20.20 -11.92
CA VAL A 475 3.46 21.35 -12.69
C VAL A 475 4.62 22.13 -13.31
N SER A 476 5.65 22.47 -12.52
CA SER A 476 6.84 23.18 -13.00
C SER A 476 7.59 22.39 -14.09
N ARG A 477 7.72 21.07 -13.91
CA ARG A 477 8.33 20.18 -14.90
C ARG A 477 7.57 20.20 -16.23
N VAL A 478 6.24 20.12 -16.18
CA VAL A 478 5.41 20.17 -17.40
C VAL A 478 5.45 21.54 -18.05
N ASP A 479 5.48 22.63 -17.27
CA ASP A 479 5.62 23.98 -17.79
C ASP A 479 6.93 24.16 -18.59
N LEU A 480 8.04 23.61 -18.09
CA LEU A 480 9.31 23.59 -18.82
C LEU A 480 9.21 22.80 -20.14
N LEU A 481 8.46 21.70 -20.16
CA LEU A 481 8.21 20.94 -21.39
C LEU A 481 7.33 21.71 -22.38
N LEU A 482 6.37 22.49 -21.93
CA LEU A 482 5.53 23.33 -22.77
C LEU A 482 6.28 24.57 -23.33
N VAL A 483 7.20 25.15 -22.56
CA VAL A 483 8.00 26.31 -22.97
C VAL A 483 9.06 25.95 -24.01
N LYS A 484 9.65 24.75 -23.95
CA LYS A 484 10.62 24.29 -24.98
C LYS A 484 10.05 24.32 -26.39
N ASP A 485 8.72 24.34 -26.54
CA ASP A 485 8.05 24.45 -27.84
C ASP A 485 8.12 25.89 -28.43
N THR A 486 8.23 26.90 -27.54
CA THR A 486 8.25 28.32 -27.98
C THR A 486 9.65 28.84 -28.25
N THR A 487 10.70 28.14 -27.79
CA THR A 487 12.08 28.64 -27.87
C THR A 487 12.90 28.05 -29.04
N ASN A 488 12.39 27.02 -29.72
CA ASN A 488 13.13 26.38 -30.82
C ASN A 488 12.91 27.01 -32.20
N SER A 489 12.05 28.02 -32.29
CA SER A 489 11.97 28.89 -33.46
C SER A 489 11.64 30.30 -32.95
N GLY A 490 12.52 31.25 -33.16
CA GLY A 490 12.23 32.67 -33.01
C GLY A 490 11.11 33.16 -33.93
N VAL A 491 10.26 32.26 -34.36
CA VAL A 491 9.14 32.43 -35.30
C VAL A 491 7.90 31.79 -34.63
N PRO A 492 6.75 32.45 -34.54
CA PRO A 492 5.54 31.97 -33.87
C PRO A 492 4.78 30.87 -34.63
N LEU A 493 5.54 29.95 -35.27
CA LEU A 493 5.00 28.84 -36.05
C LEU A 493 5.18 27.52 -35.32
N THR A 494 4.18 26.64 -35.41
CA THR A 494 4.31 25.24 -34.96
C THR A 494 5.33 24.48 -35.80
N THR A 495 5.87 23.38 -35.29
CA THR A 495 6.82 22.52 -36.04
C THR A 495 6.25 22.10 -37.39
N ARG A 496 4.95 21.83 -37.48
CA ARG A 496 4.27 21.46 -38.73
C ARG A 496 4.13 22.63 -39.70
N GLU A 497 3.78 23.79 -39.19
CA GLU A 497 3.75 25.04 -39.99
C GLU A 497 5.15 25.40 -40.49
N LEU A 498 6.18 25.20 -39.66
CA LEU A 498 7.57 25.41 -40.07
C LEU A 498 8.00 24.45 -41.21
N GLN A 499 7.64 23.16 -41.11
CA GLN A 499 7.86 22.16 -42.15
C GLN A 499 7.17 22.57 -43.45
N VAL A 500 5.89 22.99 -43.36
CA VAL A 500 5.14 23.47 -44.50
C VAL A 500 5.81 24.73 -45.10
N LEU A 501 6.23 25.68 -44.27
CA LEU A 501 6.91 26.92 -44.71
C LEU A 501 8.22 26.62 -45.44
N LYS A 502 9.04 25.70 -44.94
CA LYS A 502 10.28 25.25 -45.58
C LYS A 502 10.04 24.66 -46.97
N LEU A 503 9.03 23.80 -47.08
CA LEU A 503 8.66 23.20 -48.38
C LEU A 503 8.04 24.22 -49.35
N VAL A 504 7.29 25.19 -48.83
CA VAL A 504 6.81 26.33 -49.64
C VAL A 504 7.95 27.17 -50.16
N ALA A 505 8.92 27.48 -49.33
CA ALA A 505 10.10 28.23 -49.69
C ALA A 505 11.00 27.50 -50.71
N SER A 506 10.98 26.16 -50.68
CA SER A 506 11.59 25.31 -51.73
C SER A 506 10.80 25.27 -53.05
N GLY A 507 9.72 26.04 -53.19
CA GLY A 507 8.95 26.16 -54.43
C GLY A 507 7.96 25.00 -54.70
N ILE A 508 7.71 24.13 -53.77
CA ILE A 508 6.89 22.91 -53.94
C ILE A 508 5.39 23.25 -53.85
N THR A 509 4.55 22.67 -54.70
CA THR A 509 3.10 22.90 -54.70
C THR A 509 2.40 22.28 -53.48
N ASN A 510 1.19 22.78 -53.14
CA ASN A 510 0.44 22.26 -51.98
C ASN A 510 0.17 20.76 -52.11
N ARG A 511 -0.13 20.25 -53.29
CA ARG A 511 -0.31 18.83 -53.57
C ARG A 511 0.95 18.03 -53.27
N ALA A 512 2.10 18.47 -53.77
CA ALA A 512 3.39 17.81 -53.56
C ALA A 512 3.85 17.92 -52.09
N ILE A 513 3.51 19.01 -51.38
CA ILE A 513 3.71 19.14 -49.92
C ILE A 513 2.83 18.12 -49.19
N GLY A 514 1.58 17.98 -49.61
CA GLY A 514 0.65 16.98 -49.04
C GLY A 514 1.18 15.56 -49.18
N ASP A 515 1.64 15.20 -50.38
CA ASP A 515 2.21 13.88 -50.65
C ASP A 515 3.47 13.63 -49.78
N ARG A 516 4.35 14.63 -49.66
CA ARG A 516 5.62 14.53 -48.92
C ARG A 516 5.41 14.48 -47.40
N LEU A 517 4.37 15.11 -46.87
CA LEU A 517 4.04 15.19 -45.47
C LEU A 517 2.93 14.22 -45.06
N ASN A 518 2.41 13.42 -45.99
CA ASN A 518 1.33 12.45 -45.82
C ASN A 518 0.04 13.07 -45.24
N ILE A 519 -0.34 14.25 -45.80
CA ILE A 519 -1.57 14.98 -45.43
C ILE A 519 -2.31 15.46 -46.69
N SER A 520 -3.59 15.78 -46.56
CA SER A 520 -4.36 16.28 -47.71
C SER A 520 -3.91 17.67 -48.17
N GLU A 521 -4.06 17.95 -49.48
CA GLU A 521 -3.81 19.28 -50.02
C GLU A 521 -4.61 20.38 -49.29
N LYS A 522 -5.83 20.07 -48.88
CA LYS A 522 -6.70 20.95 -48.09
C LYS A 522 -6.10 21.23 -46.69
N THR A 523 -5.45 20.25 -46.11
CA THR A 523 -4.74 20.42 -44.82
C THR A 523 -3.52 21.32 -44.98
N VAL A 524 -2.74 21.17 -46.07
CA VAL A 524 -1.62 22.06 -46.41
C VAL A 524 -2.12 23.50 -46.57
N ALA A 525 -3.23 23.70 -47.31
CA ALA A 525 -3.81 25.04 -47.50
C ALA A 525 -4.22 25.68 -46.16
N ARG A 526 -4.77 24.89 -45.24
CA ARG A 526 -5.09 25.36 -43.89
C ARG A 526 -3.84 25.78 -43.09
N HIS A 527 -2.77 24.99 -43.15
CA HIS A 527 -1.50 25.36 -42.53
C HIS A 527 -0.93 26.66 -43.12
N LEU A 528 -0.99 26.84 -44.43
CA LEU A 528 -0.56 28.08 -45.07
C LEU A 528 -1.38 29.30 -44.63
N SER A 529 -2.71 29.17 -44.53
CA SER A 529 -3.55 30.23 -44.03
C SER A 529 -3.18 30.62 -42.59
N ASN A 530 -2.92 29.63 -41.72
CA ASN A 530 -2.47 29.87 -40.35
C ASN A 530 -1.07 30.55 -40.33
N ILE A 531 -0.13 30.13 -41.16
CA ILE A 531 1.21 30.74 -41.30
C ILE A 531 1.07 32.21 -41.69
N PHE A 532 0.25 32.49 -42.70
CA PHE A 532 0.04 33.87 -43.16
C PHE A 532 -0.54 34.76 -42.08
N THR A 533 -1.52 34.23 -41.33
CA THR A 533 -2.13 34.97 -40.20
C THR A 533 -1.12 35.18 -39.04
N LYS A 534 -0.33 34.16 -38.70
CA LYS A 534 0.62 34.24 -37.59
C LYS A 534 1.82 35.15 -37.84
N LEU A 535 2.26 35.22 -39.12
CA LEU A 535 3.41 36.00 -39.51
C LEU A 535 3.04 37.34 -40.20
N ASP A 536 1.74 37.64 -40.27
CA ASP A 536 1.18 38.82 -40.96
C ASP A 536 1.68 38.95 -42.40
N LEU A 537 1.63 37.84 -43.15
CA LEU A 537 2.15 37.76 -44.50
C LEU A 537 1.00 37.78 -45.52
N PRO A 538 1.07 38.62 -46.55
CA PRO A 538 -0.03 38.79 -47.52
C PRO A 538 -0.08 37.69 -48.60
N SER A 539 1.00 36.89 -48.77
CA SER A 539 1.08 35.98 -49.89
C SER A 539 2.10 34.85 -49.71
N ARG A 540 2.02 33.83 -50.58
CA ARG A 540 2.97 32.73 -50.64
C ARG A 540 4.40 33.20 -50.92
N SER A 541 4.57 34.20 -51.80
CA SER A 541 5.88 34.79 -52.09
C SER A 541 6.46 35.53 -50.89
N ALA A 542 5.62 36.25 -50.15
CA ALA A 542 6.05 36.87 -48.90
C ALA A 542 6.48 35.81 -47.84
N ALA A 543 5.80 34.68 -47.76
CA ALA A 543 6.20 33.58 -46.90
C ALA A 543 7.54 32.93 -47.32
N THR A 544 7.79 32.84 -48.62
CA THR A 544 9.07 32.40 -49.16
C THR A 544 10.19 33.36 -48.80
N ALA A 545 10.01 34.67 -49.02
CA ALA A 545 10.98 35.71 -48.65
C ALA A 545 11.28 35.67 -47.14
N TYR A 546 10.23 35.60 -46.30
CA TYR A 546 10.35 35.48 -44.84
C TYR A 546 11.23 34.29 -44.42
N ALA A 547 11.05 33.12 -45.07
CA ALA A 547 11.82 31.93 -44.73
C ALA A 547 13.31 32.09 -45.04
N TYR A 548 13.66 32.80 -46.12
CA TYR A 548 15.05 33.12 -46.45
C TYR A 548 15.65 34.18 -45.53
N ASP A 549 14.93 35.26 -45.24
CA ASP A 549 15.39 36.35 -44.37
C ASP A 549 15.68 35.91 -42.95
N HIS A 550 14.95 34.90 -42.47
CA HIS A 550 15.11 34.34 -41.13
C HIS A 550 15.95 33.05 -41.10
N SER A 551 16.66 32.71 -42.19
CA SER A 551 17.53 31.51 -42.29
C SER A 551 16.85 30.22 -41.88
N LEU A 552 15.58 30.06 -42.25
CA LEU A 552 14.78 28.88 -41.92
C LEU A 552 14.97 27.72 -42.90
N ILE A 553 15.73 27.96 -43.99
CA ILE A 553 16.02 26.98 -45.04
C ILE A 553 17.50 26.72 -45.04
#